data_59816548c17eb2c79d4a0a771570ac06
#
_entry.id   59816548c17eb2c79d4a0a771570ac06
#
_cell.length_a   1.000
_cell.length_b   1.000
_cell.length_c   1.000
_cell.angle_alpha   90.00
_cell.angle_beta   90.00
_cell.angle_gamma   90.00
#
_symmetry.space_group_name_H-M   'P 1'
#
loop_
_entity.id
_entity.type
_entity.pdbx_description
1 polymer ?
#
loop_
_entity_poly.entity_id
_entity_poly.type
_entity_poly.pdbx_seq_one_letter_code
_entity_poly.pdbx_strand_id
1 'polypeptide(L)'
;MKRFLFFVICFGCLSLGFSQNKSSIDFVIRNVGIGVDGHFNTFNIETDFDNKGELLNIKGEIKVASIETGIESRDDHILKADYFDIENHENITWVSKAINTIDDGVFTMITDLTIKGKTKEISVTVNRDKINNQYKITSSFKINRRDFDIGGRSIVMSNTVKINVVHYYNL
;
A
#
# COMPACT_ATOMS: atom_id res chain seq x y z
N MET A 1 45.87 -54.88 3.90
CA MET A 1 44.86 -54.00 4.48
C MET A 1 44.74 -52.77 3.59
N LYS A 2 43.68 -52.68 2.74
CA LYS A 2 43.44 -51.53 1.86
C LYS A 2 42.51 -50.56 2.58
N ARG A 3 43.00 -49.34 2.84
CA ARG A 3 42.19 -48.23 3.42
C ARG A 3 41.41 -47.57 2.28
N PHE A 4 40.09 -47.67 2.32
CA PHE A 4 39.17 -46.95 1.48
C PHE A 4 38.94 -45.52 2.09
N LEU A 5 39.38 -44.49 1.37
CA LEU A 5 39.17 -43.12 1.76
C LEU A 5 37.83 -42.68 1.16
N PHE A 6 36.81 -42.49 1.98
CA PHE A 6 35.48 -42.01 1.59
C PHE A 6 35.51 -40.48 1.46
N PHE A 7 35.47 -39.97 0.25
CA PHE A 7 35.41 -38.52 -0.01
C PHE A 7 33.95 -38.09 0.02
N VAL A 8 33.50 -37.47 1.13
CA VAL A 8 32.17 -36.88 1.25
C VAL A 8 32.20 -35.53 0.52
N ILE A 9 31.62 -35.46 -0.67
CA ILE A 9 31.37 -34.18 -1.37
C ILE A 9 30.15 -33.57 -0.75
N CYS A 10 30.37 -32.55 0.12
CA CYS A 10 29.32 -31.73 0.66
C CYS A 10 28.83 -30.77 -0.45
N PHE A 11 27.71 -31.11 -1.10
CA PHE A 11 27.07 -30.26 -2.13
C PHE A 11 26.35 -29.13 -1.37
N GLY A 12 27.04 -28.00 -1.16
CA GLY A 12 26.45 -26.80 -0.58
C GLY A 12 25.41 -26.22 -1.54
N CYS A 13 24.12 -26.44 -1.27
CA CYS A 13 23.05 -25.69 -1.91
C CYS A 13 23.20 -24.20 -1.56
N LEU A 14 23.82 -23.43 -2.46
CA LEU A 14 23.67 -21.97 -2.48
C LEU A 14 22.20 -21.69 -2.84
N SER A 15 21.34 -21.49 -1.85
CA SER A 15 20.06 -20.86 -2.04
C SER A 15 20.31 -19.39 -2.39
N LEU A 16 20.29 -19.04 -3.67
CA LEU A 16 20.18 -17.66 -4.12
C LEU A 16 18.82 -17.14 -3.63
N GLY A 17 18.82 -16.47 -2.51
CA GLY A 17 17.66 -15.76 -2.01
C GLY A 17 17.34 -14.62 -2.99
N PHE A 18 16.40 -14.85 -3.90
CA PHE A 18 15.79 -13.76 -4.66
C PHE A 18 15.01 -12.92 -3.64
N SER A 19 15.52 -11.73 -3.34
CA SER A 19 14.75 -10.72 -2.61
C SER A 19 13.53 -10.38 -3.48
N GLN A 20 12.37 -10.92 -3.11
CA GLN A 20 11.12 -10.59 -3.78
C GLN A 20 10.76 -9.15 -3.41
N ASN A 21 10.60 -8.30 -4.42
CA ASN A 21 10.11 -6.94 -4.22
C ASN A 21 8.74 -6.99 -3.53
N LYS A 22 8.58 -6.24 -2.43
CA LYS A 22 7.37 -6.27 -1.62
C LYS A 22 6.54 -5.01 -1.89
N SER A 23 5.24 -5.21 -2.15
CA SER A 23 4.27 -4.12 -2.21
C SER A 23 4.10 -3.48 -0.83
N SER A 24 3.83 -2.17 -0.78
CA SER A 24 3.62 -1.42 0.46
C SER A 24 2.54 -0.36 0.30
N ILE A 25 1.87 -0.05 1.41
CA ILE A 25 0.97 1.10 1.56
C ILE A 25 1.39 1.82 2.83
N ASP A 26 2.04 2.96 2.64
CA ASP A 26 2.63 3.76 3.70
C ASP A 26 1.90 5.11 3.80
N PHE A 27 1.85 5.68 5.00
CA PHE A 27 1.29 7.01 5.20
C PHE A 27 2.11 7.83 6.19
N VAL A 28 1.98 9.15 6.08
CA VAL A 28 2.59 10.10 7.01
C VAL A 28 1.55 11.16 7.40
N ILE A 29 1.38 11.37 8.69
CA ILE A 29 0.60 12.47 9.25
C ILE A 29 1.45 13.29 10.20
N ARG A 30 1.26 14.62 10.24
CA ARG A 30 1.93 15.46 11.25
C ARG A 30 1.09 15.58 12.50
N ASN A 31 1.72 15.34 13.66
CA ASN A 31 1.15 15.59 14.96
C ASN A 31 2.13 16.45 15.79
N VAL A 32 1.66 17.58 16.33
CA VAL A 32 2.51 18.57 17.00
C VAL A 32 3.73 18.99 16.14
N GLY A 33 3.53 19.10 14.81
CA GLY A 33 4.59 19.44 13.87
C GLY A 33 5.55 18.28 13.51
N ILE A 34 5.51 17.16 14.23
CA ILE A 34 6.36 15.98 14.02
C ILE A 34 5.65 15.01 13.08
N GLY A 35 6.38 14.44 12.11
CA GLY A 35 5.89 13.37 11.25
C GLY A 35 5.67 12.08 12.05
N VAL A 36 4.49 11.49 11.89
CA VAL A 36 4.17 10.15 12.36
C VAL A 36 4.00 9.31 11.12
N ASP A 37 4.93 8.39 10.91
CA ASP A 37 4.88 7.42 9.84
C ASP A 37 4.06 6.21 10.27
N GLY A 38 3.41 5.57 9.32
CA GLY A 38 2.72 4.32 9.52
C GLY A 38 2.51 3.58 8.21
N HIS A 39 2.11 2.33 8.32
CA HIS A 39 1.82 1.47 7.17
C HIS A 39 0.73 0.47 7.50
N PHE A 40 0.28 -0.23 6.46
CA PHE A 40 -0.64 -1.36 6.60
C PHE A 40 0.05 -2.65 6.20
N ASN A 41 -0.02 -3.66 7.06
CA ASN A 41 0.64 -4.96 6.84
C ASN A 41 -0.19 -5.93 5.98
N THR A 42 -1.51 -5.74 5.92
CA THR A 42 -2.43 -6.64 5.21
C THR A 42 -3.29 -5.87 4.24
N PHE A 43 -3.08 -6.10 2.97
CA PHE A 43 -3.85 -5.50 1.87
C PHE A 43 -3.80 -6.40 0.63
N ASN A 44 -4.75 -6.20 -0.26
CA ASN A 44 -4.77 -6.79 -1.60
C ASN A 44 -4.91 -5.67 -2.63
N ILE A 45 -4.16 -5.75 -3.73
CA ILE A 45 -4.25 -4.85 -4.88
C ILE A 45 -4.38 -5.70 -6.12
N GLU A 46 -5.44 -5.49 -6.88
CA GLU A 46 -5.70 -6.15 -8.15
C GLU A 46 -5.55 -5.12 -9.27
N THR A 47 -4.83 -5.48 -10.31
CA THR A 47 -4.56 -4.63 -11.47
C THR A 47 -4.79 -5.42 -12.75
N ASP A 48 -5.42 -4.78 -13.73
CA ASP A 48 -5.63 -5.31 -15.06
C ASP A 48 -4.90 -4.45 -16.08
N PHE A 49 -4.18 -5.11 -17.00
CA PHE A 49 -3.46 -4.47 -18.09
C PHE A 49 -3.93 -5.03 -19.43
N ASP A 50 -3.88 -4.21 -20.47
CA ASP A 50 -4.06 -4.68 -21.84
C ASP A 50 -2.77 -5.33 -22.39
N ASN A 51 -2.84 -5.85 -23.64
CA ASN A 51 -1.72 -6.49 -24.31
C ASN A 51 -0.54 -5.55 -24.62
N LYS A 52 -0.73 -4.23 -24.50
CA LYS A 52 0.29 -3.20 -24.69
C LYS A 52 0.90 -2.76 -23.36
N GLY A 53 0.37 -3.26 -22.23
CA GLY A 53 0.76 -2.87 -20.89
C GLY A 53 0.08 -1.60 -20.38
N GLU A 54 -0.98 -1.12 -21.03
CA GLU A 54 -1.79 -0.02 -20.51
C GLU A 54 -2.64 -0.48 -19.33
N LEU A 55 -2.68 0.34 -18.28
CA LEU A 55 -3.45 0.06 -17.08
C LEU A 55 -4.95 0.26 -17.36
N LEU A 56 -5.74 -0.82 -17.28
CA LEU A 56 -7.19 -0.80 -17.53
C LEU A 56 -8.00 -0.59 -16.27
N ASN A 57 -7.59 -1.23 -15.18
CA ASN A 57 -8.31 -1.19 -13.91
C ASN A 57 -7.34 -1.41 -12.75
N ILE A 58 -7.65 -0.78 -11.61
CA ILE A 58 -6.99 -1.04 -10.33
C ILE A 58 -8.00 -0.91 -9.21
N LYS A 59 -8.03 -1.88 -8.32
CA LYS A 59 -8.82 -1.84 -7.10
C LYS A 59 -8.00 -2.42 -5.95
N GLY A 60 -8.40 -2.08 -4.74
CA GLY A 60 -7.72 -2.63 -3.59
C GLY A 60 -8.53 -2.58 -2.32
N GLU A 61 -8.12 -3.42 -1.40
CA GLU A 61 -8.67 -3.54 -0.06
C GLU A 61 -7.53 -3.58 0.95
N ILE A 62 -7.67 -2.82 2.03
CA ILE A 62 -6.74 -2.81 3.16
C ILE A 62 -7.50 -3.26 4.41
N LYS A 63 -6.94 -4.18 5.18
CA LYS A 63 -7.43 -4.52 6.51
C LYS A 63 -7.02 -3.45 7.50
N VAL A 64 -7.97 -2.71 8.05
CA VAL A 64 -7.73 -1.60 9.01
C VAL A 64 -6.98 -2.09 10.24
N ALA A 65 -7.28 -3.30 10.72
CA ALA A 65 -6.59 -3.93 11.86
C ALA A 65 -5.08 -4.10 11.67
N SER A 66 -4.60 -4.03 10.43
CA SER A 66 -3.17 -4.23 10.12
C SER A 66 -2.36 -2.94 10.15
N ILE A 67 -2.94 -1.85 10.65
CA ILE A 67 -2.25 -0.56 10.78
C ILE A 67 -1.13 -0.67 11.82
N GLU A 68 0.01 -0.09 11.50
CA GLU A 68 1.17 -0.04 12.39
C GLU A 68 1.84 1.31 12.28
N THR A 69 2.06 1.96 13.43
CA THR A 69 2.74 3.25 13.53
C THR A 69 3.97 3.19 14.42
N GLY A 70 4.33 1.99 14.91
CA GLY A 70 5.47 1.74 15.79
C GLY A 70 5.21 1.99 17.28
N ILE A 71 3.96 2.29 17.68
CA ILE A 71 3.56 2.42 19.08
C ILE A 71 2.21 1.71 19.26
N GLU A 72 2.20 0.55 19.90
CA GLU A 72 1.04 -0.33 20.09
C GLU A 72 -0.18 0.42 20.68
N SER A 73 0.02 1.18 21.77
CA SER A 73 -1.08 1.92 22.40
C SER A 73 -1.69 3.00 21.49
N ARG A 74 -0.94 3.53 20.54
CA ARG A 74 -1.45 4.43 19.51
C ARG A 74 -2.23 3.65 18.45
N ASP A 75 -1.72 2.50 18.03
CA ASP A 75 -2.36 1.65 17.05
C ASP A 75 -3.71 1.17 17.56
N ASP A 76 -3.79 0.72 18.82
CA ASP A 76 -5.06 0.40 19.49
C ASP A 76 -6.03 1.58 19.57
N HIS A 77 -5.49 2.79 19.80
CA HIS A 77 -6.33 3.99 19.91
C HIS A 77 -6.95 4.41 18.58
N ILE A 78 -6.19 4.33 17.49
CA ILE A 78 -6.71 4.73 16.16
C ILE A 78 -7.68 3.72 15.55
N LEU A 79 -7.80 2.51 16.09
CA LEU A 79 -8.82 1.54 15.70
C LEU A 79 -10.20 1.85 16.30
N LYS A 80 -10.29 2.70 17.35
CA LYS A 80 -11.55 3.01 18.05
C LYS A 80 -12.51 3.86 17.20
N ALA A 81 -13.76 3.98 17.69
CA ALA A 81 -14.86 4.65 17.01
C ALA A 81 -14.57 6.11 16.59
N ASP A 82 -13.76 6.85 17.36
CA ASP A 82 -13.37 8.23 17.04
C ASP A 82 -12.45 8.34 15.83
N TYR A 83 -11.78 7.22 15.45
CA TYR A 83 -10.87 7.14 14.32
C TYR A 83 -11.42 6.19 13.25
N PHE A 84 -10.88 4.99 13.11
CA PHE A 84 -11.27 4.07 12.04
C PHE A 84 -12.54 3.29 12.32
N ASP A 85 -12.97 3.17 13.60
CA ASP A 85 -14.19 2.46 14.00
C ASP A 85 -14.20 1.01 13.43
N ILE A 86 -13.18 0.25 13.80
CA ILE A 86 -12.93 -1.07 13.22
C ILE A 86 -14.10 -2.06 13.44
N GLU A 87 -14.88 -1.89 14.50
CA GLU A 87 -16.04 -2.74 14.80
C GLU A 87 -17.12 -2.64 13.70
N ASN A 88 -17.21 -1.48 13.04
CA ASN A 88 -18.18 -1.22 11.98
C ASN A 88 -17.55 -1.15 10.59
N HIS A 89 -16.22 -0.92 10.50
CA HIS A 89 -15.51 -0.64 9.25
C HIS A 89 -14.15 -1.35 9.20
N GLU A 90 -14.16 -2.64 8.91
CA GLU A 90 -12.96 -3.47 8.89
C GLU A 90 -11.98 -3.14 7.76
N ASN A 91 -12.48 -2.53 6.67
CA ASN A 91 -11.72 -2.35 5.45
C ASN A 91 -11.72 -0.91 4.97
N ILE A 92 -10.58 -0.49 4.40
CA ILE A 92 -10.46 0.62 3.48
C ILE A 92 -10.46 0.04 2.07
N THR A 93 -11.23 0.62 1.15
CA THR A 93 -11.28 0.16 -0.24
C THR A 93 -11.10 1.30 -1.21
N TRP A 94 -10.57 0.99 -2.40
CA TRP A 94 -10.59 1.89 -3.54
C TRP A 94 -10.90 1.12 -4.83
N VAL A 95 -11.59 1.79 -5.74
CA VAL A 95 -11.96 1.25 -7.05
C VAL A 95 -11.78 2.33 -8.09
N SER A 96 -10.96 2.06 -9.10
CA SER A 96 -10.81 2.98 -10.24
C SER A 96 -12.12 3.12 -11.02
N LYS A 97 -12.45 4.35 -11.40
CA LYS A 97 -13.61 4.69 -12.25
C LYS A 97 -13.20 5.05 -13.67
N ALA A 98 -12.08 5.74 -13.77
CA ALA A 98 -11.49 6.13 -15.04
C ALA A 98 -9.97 6.18 -14.90
N ILE A 99 -9.29 5.70 -15.94
CA ILE A 99 -7.84 5.76 -16.06
C ILE A 99 -7.53 6.36 -17.42
N ASN A 100 -6.75 7.43 -17.43
CA ASN A 100 -6.34 8.12 -18.66
C ASN A 100 -4.82 8.12 -18.72
N THR A 101 -4.27 7.64 -19.81
CA THR A 101 -2.82 7.70 -20.08
C THR A 101 -2.43 9.15 -20.36
N ILE A 102 -1.41 9.65 -19.63
CA ILE A 102 -0.82 10.98 -19.84
C ILE A 102 0.44 10.86 -20.70
N ASP A 103 1.27 9.87 -20.38
CA ASP A 103 2.52 9.56 -21.05
C ASP A 103 2.83 8.06 -20.90
N ASP A 104 3.86 7.54 -21.54
CA ASP A 104 4.26 6.13 -21.36
C ASP A 104 4.53 5.83 -19.89
N GLY A 105 3.74 4.90 -19.35
CA GLY A 105 3.80 4.52 -17.94
C GLY A 105 3.29 5.57 -16.95
N VAL A 106 2.64 6.66 -17.39
CA VAL A 106 2.07 7.68 -16.51
C VAL A 106 0.58 7.82 -16.74
N PHE A 107 -0.22 7.64 -15.70
CA PHE A 107 -1.67 7.64 -15.76
C PHE A 107 -2.26 8.63 -14.76
N THR A 108 -3.38 9.26 -15.11
CA THR A 108 -4.29 9.87 -14.16
C THR A 108 -5.42 8.90 -13.89
N MET A 109 -5.65 8.59 -12.63
CA MET A 109 -6.73 7.71 -12.19
C MET A 109 -7.74 8.50 -11.35
N ILE A 110 -9.01 8.43 -11.73
CA ILE A 110 -10.14 8.84 -10.89
C ILE A 110 -10.60 7.58 -10.17
N THR A 111 -10.67 7.65 -8.84
CA THR A 111 -11.00 6.49 -8.01
C THR A 111 -11.93 6.87 -6.88
N ASP A 112 -12.86 5.98 -6.54
CA ASP A 112 -13.64 6.05 -5.32
C ASP A 112 -12.83 5.43 -4.18
N LEU A 113 -12.44 6.25 -3.21
CA LEU A 113 -11.77 5.83 -1.97
C LEU A 113 -12.80 5.82 -0.83
N THR A 114 -12.96 4.67 -0.19
CA THR A 114 -13.86 4.48 0.95
C THR A 114 -13.07 4.21 2.21
N ILE A 115 -13.25 5.07 3.22
CA ILE A 115 -12.66 4.92 4.56
C ILE A 115 -13.77 5.19 5.58
N LYS A 116 -13.87 4.33 6.60
CA LYS A 116 -14.89 4.47 7.66
C LYS A 116 -16.30 4.66 7.09
N GLY A 117 -16.68 3.85 6.08
CA GLY A 117 -17.97 3.91 5.41
C GLY A 117 -18.23 5.15 4.56
N LYS A 118 -17.28 6.09 4.46
CA LYS A 118 -17.40 7.29 3.62
C LYS A 118 -16.61 7.15 2.35
N THR A 119 -17.27 7.36 1.22
CA THR A 119 -16.66 7.32 -0.11
C THR A 119 -16.39 8.73 -0.62
N LYS A 120 -15.21 8.96 -1.13
CA LYS A 120 -14.78 10.17 -1.84
C LYS A 120 -14.16 9.83 -3.17
N GLU A 121 -14.57 10.53 -4.19
CA GLU A 121 -13.87 10.52 -5.47
C GLU A 121 -12.60 11.36 -5.36
N ILE A 122 -11.47 10.75 -5.71
CA ILE A 122 -10.17 11.43 -5.74
C ILE A 122 -9.49 11.19 -7.08
N SER A 123 -8.64 12.14 -7.48
CA SER A 123 -7.79 12.00 -8.67
C SER A 123 -6.34 11.84 -8.21
N VAL A 124 -5.68 10.80 -8.69
CA VAL A 124 -4.29 10.49 -8.34
C VAL A 124 -3.47 10.20 -9.59
N THR A 125 -2.17 10.49 -9.53
CA THR A 125 -1.22 10.06 -10.56
C THR A 125 -0.68 8.69 -10.19
N VAL A 126 -0.66 7.80 -11.17
CA VAL A 126 -0.11 6.45 -11.08
C VAL A 126 1.03 6.34 -12.07
N ASN A 127 2.20 5.87 -11.61
CA ASN A 127 3.34 5.61 -12.48
C ASN A 127 3.58 4.10 -12.55
N ARG A 128 3.90 3.61 -13.74
CA ARG A 128 4.25 2.21 -14.02
C ARG A 128 5.66 2.15 -14.60
N ASP A 129 6.55 1.48 -13.90
CA ASP A 129 7.90 1.17 -14.38
C ASP A 129 8.01 -0.32 -14.66
N LYS A 130 8.59 -0.70 -15.80
CA LYS A 130 8.91 -2.11 -16.07
C LYS A 130 10.26 -2.45 -15.46
N ILE A 131 10.28 -3.38 -14.51
CA ILE A 131 11.50 -3.86 -13.84
C ILE A 131 11.57 -5.37 -13.99
N ASN A 132 12.49 -5.83 -14.85
CA ASN A 132 12.61 -7.25 -15.20
C ASN A 132 11.27 -7.83 -15.73
N ASN A 133 10.73 -8.85 -15.07
CA ASN A 133 9.45 -9.49 -15.39
C ASN A 133 8.29 -9.01 -14.51
N GLN A 134 8.34 -7.75 -14.03
CA GLN A 134 7.33 -7.15 -13.18
C GLN A 134 7.03 -5.72 -13.64
N TYR A 135 5.81 -5.27 -13.38
CA TYR A 135 5.51 -3.84 -13.29
C TYR A 135 5.63 -3.39 -11.84
N LYS A 136 6.37 -2.30 -11.61
CA LYS A 136 6.33 -1.52 -10.37
C LYS A 136 5.37 -0.37 -10.56
N ILE A 137 4.29 -0.37 -9.83
CA ILE A 137 3.24 0.65 -9.86
C ILE A 137 3.40 1.51 -8.62
N THR A 138 3.48 2.82 -8.78
CA THR A 138 3.64 3.75 -7.67
C THR A 138 2.63 4.89 -7.75
N SER A 139 2.14 5.32 -6.59
CA SER A 139 1.31 6.51 -6.47
C SER A 139 1.62 7.23 -5.17
N SER A 140 1.69 8.55 -5.20
CA SER A 140 1.87 9.39 -4.02
C SER A 140 0.86 10.54 -4.07
N PHE A 141 0.00 10.62 -3.07
CA PHE A 141 -1.08 11.60 -3.01
C PHE A 141 -1.38 12.03 -1.57
N LYS A 142 -2.30 12.96 -1.42
CA LYS A 142 -2.74 13.47 -0.12
C LYS A 142 -4.25 13.37 -0.02
N ILE A 143 -4.72 13.02 1.18
CA ILE A 143 -6.14 13.09 1.53
C ILE A 143 -6.33 13.99 2.76
N ASN A 144 -7.54 14.47 2.93
CA ASN A 144 -7.97 15.13 4.16
C ASN A 144 -8.72 14.10 5.03
N ARG A 145 -8.13 13.71 6.18
CA ARG A 145 -8.74 12.73 7.09
C ARG A 145 -10.15 13.12 7.56
N ARG A 146 -10.45 14.43 7.55
CA ARG A 146 -11.75 14.96 7.95
C ARG A 146 -12.87 14.64 6.97
N ASP A 147 -12.53 14.40 5.71
CA ASP A 147 -13.51 14.01 4.70
C ASP A 147 -14.08 12.61 4.95
N PHE A 148 -13.39 11.84 5.82
CA PHE A 148 -13.74 10.48 6.23
C PHE A 148 -14.08 10.37 7.72
N ASP A 149 -14.27 11.50 8.43
CA ASP A 149 -14.53 11.58 9.87
C ASP A 149 -13.51 10.84 10.76
N ILE A 150 -12.24 10.85 10.37
CA ILE A 150 -11.18 10.25 11.17
C ILE A 150 -10.63 11.28 12.17
N GLY A 151 -10.75 10.96 13.46
CA GLY A 151 -10.14 11.68 14.56
C GLY A 151 -10.53 13.15 14.69
N GLY A 152 -11.79 13.51 14.87
CA GLY A 152 -12.33 14.79 15.22
C GLY A 152 -11.58 16.09 14.83
N ARG A 153 -11.96 17.24 15.35
CA ARG A 153 -11.17 18.48 15.24
C ARG A 153 -9.97 18.40 16.16
N SER A 154 -8.79 18.74 15.65
CA SER A 154 -7.54 18.80 16.40
C SER A 154 -6.74 20.02 15.99
N ILE A 155 -6.17 20.72 16.96
CA ILE A 155 -5.25 21.85 16.72
C ILE A 155 -3.80 21.38 16.58
N VAL A 156 -3.52 20.12 16.95
CA VAL A 156 -2.16 19.55 16.92
C VAL A 156 -1.96 18.51 15.82
N MET A 157 -3.02 17.80 15.42
CA MET A 157 -2.95 16.79 14.39
C MET A 157 -3.38 17.36 13.03
N SER A 158 -2.52 17.26 12.04
CA SER A 158 -2.80 17.71 10.66
C SER A 158 -4.06 17.06 10.10
N ASN A 159 -4.82 17.81 9.32
CA ASN A 159 -5.91 17.24 8.54
C ASN A 159 -5.40 16.49 7.30
N THR A 160 -4.20 16.82 6.83
CA THR A 160 -3.61 16.22 5.64
C THR A 160 -2.80 14.99 6.01
N VAL A 161 -3.10 13.88 5.35
CA VAL A 161 -2.33 12.64 5.37
C VAL A 161 -1.70 12.45 4.00
N LYS A 162 -0.38 12.22 3.96
CA LYS A 162 0.31 11.77 2.74
C LYS A 162 0.23 10.26 2.66
N ILE A 163 -0.03 9.73 1.48
CA ILE A 163 -0.11 8.30 1.20
C ILE A 163 0.87 7.97 0.09
N ASN A 164 1.63 6.89 0.26
CA ASN A 164 2.52 6.34 -0.76
C ASN A 164 2.15 4.87 -0.96
N VAL A 165 1.93 4.49 -2.20
CA VAL A 165 1.61 3.13 -2.60
C VAL A 165 2.71 2.63 -3.53
N VAL A 166 3.23 1.45 -3.25
CA VAL A 166 4.11 0.69 -4.13
C VAL A 166 3.47 -0.67 -4.34
N HIS A 167 3.24 -1.05 -5.58
CA HIS A 167 2.68 -2.36 -5.92
C HIS A 167 3.53 -3.03 -7.01
N TYR A 168 3.82 -4.31 -6.82
CA TYR A 168 4.54 -5.13 -7.81
C TYR A 168 3.58 -6.14 -8.42
N TYR A 169 3.41 -6.07 -9.73
CA TYR A 169 2.59 -6.97 -10.53
C TYR A 169 3.50 -7.85 -11.40
N ASN A 170 3.35 -9.17 -11.31
CA ASN A 170 4.10 -10.13 -12.14
C ASN A 170 3.48 -10.23 -13.54
N LEU A 171 4.33 -10.18 -14.56
CA LEU A 171 3.98 -10.31 -15.99
C LEU A 171 3.88 -11.77 -16.42
#